data_28f9ea2d2a0edb77db51eefb47829569
#
_entry.id   28f9ea2d2a0edb77db51eefb47829569
#
_cell.length_a   1.000
_cell.length_b   1.000
_cell.length_c   1.000
_cell.angle_alpha   90.00
_cell.angle_beta   90.00
_cell.angle_gamma   90.00
#
_symmetry.space_group_name_H-M   'P 1'
#
loop_
_entity.id
_entity.type
_entity.pdbx_description
1 polymer ?
#
loop_
_entity_poly.entity_id
_entity_poly.type
_entity_poly.pdbx_seq_one_letter_code
_entity_poly.pdbx_strand_id
1 'polypeptide(L)'
;MILLFHNFLHFAKLLNKKYGTHTESRILHLHKIFYSAEKQYELNQAIYQEYRVYDADSAMKYTTQSLDLARQYHDKNREIESLLGIGFVYTANGLLSQASEVMHSLCSSSMPRYLRSRYYGQMRTLCSRLQLYSLGDDALPLVSTKKS
;
A
#
# COMPACT_ATOMS: atom_id res chain seq x y z
N MET A 1 -18.63 8.67 -12.83
CA MET A 1 -17.92 8.55 -14.12
C MET A 1 -16.96 9.71 -14.38
N ILE A 2 -17.40 10.96 -14.27
CA ILE A 2 -16.58 12.16 -14.56
C ILE A 2 -15.42 12.34 -13.57
N LEU A 3 -15.59 12.05 -12.28
CA LEU A 3 -14.55 12.13 -11.24
C LEU A 3 -13.41 11.10 -11.45
N LEU A 4 -13.73 9.90 -11.91
CA LEU A 4 -12.75 8.86 -12.24
C LEU A 4 -11.90 9.26 -13.45
N PHE A 5 -12.53 9.89 -14.44
CA PHE A 5 -11.84 10.39 -15.63
C PHE A 5 -10.92 11.57 -15.32
N HIS A 6 -11.35 12.47 -14.43
CA HIS A 6 -10.55 13.62 -14.00
C HIS A 6 -9.31 13.19 -13.19
N ASN A 7 -9.47 12.26 -12.27
CA ASN A 7 -8.35 11.68 -11.51
C ASN A 7 -7.36 10.92 -12.41
N PHE A 8 -7.88 10.24 -13.44
CA PHE A 8 -7.06 9.54 -14.41
C PHE A 8 -6.22 10.49 -15.27
N LEU A 9 -6.80 11.58 -15.78
CA LEU A 9 -6.08 12.60 -16.54
C LEU A 9 -5.01 13.30 -15.69
N HIS A 10 -5.30 13.56 -14.43
CA HIS A 10 -4.33 14.14 -13.50
C HIS A 10 -3.16 13.18 -13.25
N PHE A 11 -3.45 11.91 -13.07
CA PHE A 11 -2.47 10.84 -12.93
C PHE A 11 -1.59 10.67 -14.18
N ALA A 12 -2.19 10.62 -15.37
CA ALA A 12 -1.46 10.52 -16.61
C ALA A 12 -0.49 11.70 -16.82
N LYS A 13 -0.91 12.93 -16.45
CA LYS A 13 -0.06 14.12 -16.49
C LYS A 13 1.13 14.05 -15.53
N LEU A 14 0.91 13.55 -14.31
CA LEU A 14 1.98 13.39 -13.30
C LEU A 14 3.01 12.35 -13.72
N LEU A 15 2.56 11.23 -14.28
CA LEU A 15 3.46 10.17 -14.77
C LEU A 15 4.25 10.61 -16.00
N ASN A 16 3.63 11.32 -16.93
CA ASN A 16 4.31 11.85 -18.10
C ASN A 16 5.45 12.80 -17.72
N LYS A 17 5.22 13.63 -16.71
CA LYS A 17 6.24 14.56 -16.20
C LYS A 17 7.46 13.84 -15.59
N LYS A 18 7.28 12.62 -15.07
CA LYS A 18 8.31 11.90 -14.30
C LYS A 18 8.93 10.70 -15.05
N TYR A 19 8.17 10.02 -15.92
CA TYR A 19 8.57 8.74 -16.52
C TYR A 19 8.43 8.66 -18.06
N GLY A 20 7.97 9.72 -18.71
CA GLY A 20 7.83 9.79 -20.17
C GLY A 20 6.58 9.08 -20.74
N THR A 21 6.37 9.23 -22.04
CA THR A 21 5.16 8.84 -22.78
C THR A 21 4.82 7.34 -22.79
N HIS A 22 5.79 6.48 -22.52
CA HIS A 22 5.57 5.02 -22.55
C HIS A 22 4.67 4.52 -21.43
N THR A 23 4.78 5.09 -20.23
CA THR A 23 3.96 4.72 -19.07
C THR A 23 2.52 5.21 -19.23
N GLU A 24 2.33 6.39 -19.83
CA GLU A 24 1.02 6.98 -20.14
C GLU A 24 0.22 6.11 -21.11
N SER A 25 0.88 5.63 -22.19
CA SER A 25 0.26 4.71 -23.15
C SER A 25 -0.20 3.39 -22.53
N ARG A 26 0.58 2.83 -21.60
CA ARG A 26 0.22 1.60 -20.86
C ARG A 26 -1.00 1.80 -19.98
N ILE A 27 -1.07 2.93 -19.28
CA ILE A 27 -2.19 3.27 -18.38
C ILE A 27 -3.46 3.55 -19.20
N LEU A 28 -3.38 4.28 -20.30
CA LEU A 28 -4.50 4.50 -21.24
C LEU A 28 -5.02 3.19 -21.81
N HIS A 29 -4.13 2.27 -22.16
CA HIS A 29 -4.49 0.96 -22.66
C HIS A 29 -5.21 0.13 -21.61
N LEU A 30 -4.72 0.11 -20.38
CA LEU A 30 -5.37 -0.53 -19.24
C LEU A 30 -6.77 0.05 -18.99
N HIS A 31 -6.93 1.38 -19.03
CA HIS A 31 -8.22 2.04 -18.84
C HIS A 31 -9.26 1.70 -19.90
N LYS A 32 -8.86 1.56 -21.17
CA LYS A 32 -9.77 1.16 -22.27
C LYS A 32 -10.27 -0.27 -22.15
N ILE A 33 -9.47 -1.16 -21.58
CA ILE A 33 -9.78 -2.58 -21.44
C ILE A 33 -10.75 -2.82 -20.27
N PHE A 34 -10.84 -1.93 -19.27
CA PHE A 34 -11.37 -2.26 -17.94
C PHE A 34 -12.62 -1.46 -17.54
N TYR A 35 -13.80 -1.85 -18.03
CA TYR A 35 -15.06 -1.12 -17.79
C TYR A 35 -16.01 -1.76 -16.74
N SER A 36 -15.67 -2.89 -16.14
CA SER A 36 -16.49 -3.52 -15.09
C SER A 36 -15.91 -3.30 -13.69
N ALA A 37 -16.73 -3.40 -12.66
CA ALA A 37 -16.30 -3.23 -11.27
C ALA A 37 -15.20 -4.22 -10.85
N GLU A 38 -15.24 -5.44 -11.38
CA GLU A 38 -14.21 -6.45 -11.20
C GLU A 38 -12.86 -5.99 -11.75
N LYS A 39 -12.89 -5.38 -12.89
CA LYS A 39 -11.73 -4.79 -13.57
C LYS A 39 -11.25 -3.50 -12.91
N GLN A 40 -12.14 -2.75 -12.24
CA GLN A 40 -11.77 -1.58 -11.46
C GLN A 40 -10.85 -1.96 -10.28
N TYR A 41 -11.10 -3.09 -9.62
CA TYR A 41 -10.20 -3.59 -8.57
C TYR A 41 -8.81 -3.90 -9.15
N GLU A 42 -8.74 -4.63 -10.26
CA GLU A 42 -7.47 -4.97 -10.92
C GLU A 42 -6.71 -3.72 -11.37
N LEU A 43 -7.41 -2.72 -11.90
CA LEU A 43 -6.83 -1.45 -12.27
C LEU A 43 -6.25 -0.71 -11.07
N ASN A 44 -7.01 -0.59 -9.97
CA ASN A 44 -6.54 0.05 -8.75
C ASN A 44 -5.31 -0.67 -8.18
N GLN A 45 -5.29 -2.00 -8.21
CA GLN A 45 -4.12 -2.79 -7.78
C GLN A 45 -2.91 -2.56 -8.68
N ALA A 46 -3.09 -2.49 -9.99
CA ALA A 46 -2.00 -2.19 -10.92
C ALA A 46 -1.42 -0.79 -10.67
N ILE A 47 -2.27 0.20 -10.47
CA ILE A 47 -1.86 1.58 -10.15
C ILE A 47 -1.16 1.64 -8.78
N TYR A 48 -1.68 0.94 -7.77
CA TYR A 48 -1.03 0.81 -6.47
C TYR A 48 0.39 0.23 -6.60
N GLN A 49 0.59 -0.81 -7.41
CA GLN A 49 1.91 -1.40 -7.61
C GLN A 49 2.92 -0.42 -8.21
N GLU A 50 2.47 0.47 -9.09
CA GLU A 50 3.34 1.52 -9.66
C GLU A 50 3.73 2.58 -8.63
N TYR A 51 2.79 3.01 -7.76
CA TYR A 51 3.05 4.08 -6.79
C TYR A 51 3.76 3.65 -5.51
N ARG A 52 3.61 2.40 -5.07
CA ARG A 52 3.98 1.94 -3.72
C ARG A 52 5.43 2.20 -3.31
N VAL A 53 6.32 2.44 -4.26
CA VAL A 53 7.76 2.64 -3.99
C VAL A 53 8.18 4.11 -4.00
N TYR A 54 7.36 5.04 -4.49
CA TYR A 54 7.76 6.44 -4.61
C TYR A 54 6.71 7.48 -4.25
N ASP A 55 5.43 7.11 -4.15
CA ASP A 55 4.33 8.01 -3.77
C ASP A 55 3.35 7.30 -2.85
N ALA A 56 3.57 7.50 -1.55
CA ALA A 56 2.79 6.84 -0.51
C ALA A 56 1.31 7.28 -0.50
N ASP A 57 1.03 8.54 -0.79
CA ASP A 57 -0.34 9.09 -0.76
C ASP A 57 -1.17 8.49 -1.89
N SER A 58 -0.61 8.43 -3.09
CA SER A 58 -1.26 7.78 -4.22
C SER A 58 -1.39 6.27 -4.01
N ALA A 59 -0.37 5.61 -3.49
CA ALA A 59 -0.43 4.19 -3.16
C ALA A 59 -1.53 3.90 -2.13
N MET A 60 -1.62 4.70 -1.07
CA MET A 60 -2.66 4.58 -0.06
C MET A 60 -4.06 4.77 -0.66
N LYS A 61 -4.23 5.79 -1.49
CA LYS A 61 -5.50 6.07 -2.17
C LYS A 61 -6.00 4.87 -2.97
N TYR A 62 -5.17 4.30 -3.83
CA TYR A 62 -5.60 3.21 -4.72
C TYR A 62 -5.78 1.88 -3.99
N THR A 63 -4.97 1.57 -2.98
CA THR A 63 -5.19 0.38 -2.17
C THR A 63 -6.43 0.48 -1.28
N THR A 64 -6.78 1.69 -0.79
CA THR A 64 -8.03 1.93 -0.05
C THR A 64 -9.25 1.79 -0.97
N GLN A 65 -9.21 2.34 -2.17
CA GLN A 65 -10.28 2.13 -3.17
C GLN A 65 -10.46 0.65 -3.52
N SER A 66 -9.37 -0.11 -3.61
CA SER A 66 -9.43 -1.57 -3.78
C SER A 66 -10.10 -2.27 -2.61
N LEU A 67 -9.80 -1.84 -1.38
CA LEU A 67 -10.42 -2.37 -0.17
C LEU A 67 -11.93 -2.11 -0.14
N ASP A 68 -12.35 -0.90 -0.50
CA ASP A 68 -13.77 -0.53 -0.55
C ASP A 68 -14.54 -1.38 -1.58
N LEU A 69 -13.96 -1.59 -2.76
CA LEU A 69 -14.54 -2.48 -3.77
C LEU A 69 -14.62 -3.94 -3.25
N ALA A 70 -13.56 -4.46 -2.66
CA ALA A 70 -13.53 -5.82 -2.12
C ALA A 70 -14.63 -6.03 -1.06
N ARG A 71 -14.83 -5.05 -0.18
CA ARG A 71 -15.90 -5.05 0.83
C ARG A 71 -17.28 -4.96 0.22
N GLN A 72 -17.47 -4.08 -0.77
CA GLN A 72 -18.74 -3.93 -1.49
C GLN A 72 -19.19 -5.24 -2.16
N TYR A 73 -18.24 -6.00 -2.72
CA TYR A 73 -18.51 -7.28 -3.39
C TYR A 73 -18.32 -8.51 -2.47
N HIS A 74 -18.07 -8.30 -1.17
CA HIS A 74 -17.85 -9.36 -0.18
C HIS A 74 -16.72 -10.34 -0.56
N ASP A 75 -15.72 -9.88 -1.30
CA ASP A 75 -14.56 -10.69 -1.69
C ASP A 75 -13.48 -10.65 -0.61
N LYS A 76 -13.49 -11.65 0.26
CA LYS A 76 -12.54 -11.77 1.37
C LYS A 76 -11.09 -11.86 0.94
N ASN A 77 -10.79 -12.49 -0.18
CA ASN A 77 -9.42 -12.62 -0.66
C ASN A 77 -8.87 -11.28 -1.13
N ARG A 78 -9.66 -10.53 -1.88
CA ARG A 78 -9.33 -9.18 -2.32
C ARG A 78 -9.27 -8.18 -1.15
N GLU A 79 -10.13 -8.36 -0.13
CA GLU A 79 -10.05 -7.58 1.10
C GLU A 79 -8.71 -7.77 1.80
N ILE A 80 -8.28 -9.02 2.01
CA ILE A 80 -6.98 -9.35 2.61
C ILE A 80 -5.82 -8.78 1.77
N GLU A 81 -5.88 -8.93 0.46
CA GLU A 81 -4.85 -8.41 -0.44
C GLU A 81 -4.71 -6.88 -0.34
N SER A 82 -5.82 -6.16 -0.28
CA SER A 82 -5.84 -4.70 -0.12
C SER A 82 -5.32 -4.27 1.25
N LEU A 83 -5.68 -4.98 2.32
CA LEU A 83 -5.15 -4.74 3.67
C LEU A 83 -3.64 -4.99 3.75
N LEU A 84 -3.13 -6.00 3.06
CA LEU A 84 -1.68 -6.20 2.91
C LEU A 84 -1.03 -5.03 2.17
N GLY A 85 -1.70 -4.44 1.19
CA GLY A 85 -1.26 -3.23 0.51
C GLY A 85 -1.14 -2.05 1.46
N ILE A 86 -2.16 -1.81 2.28
CA ILE A 86 -2.18 -0.75 3.31
C ILE A 86 -1.07 -0.96 4.34
N GLY A 87 -0.93 -2.17 4.86
CA GLY A 87 0.13 -2.53 5.80
C GLY A 87 1.53 -2.29 5.23
N PHE A 88 1.73 -2.57 3.95
CA PHE A 88 2.97 -2.26 3.24
C PHE A 88 3.25 -0.75 3.20
N VAL A 89 2.26 0.06 2.81
CA VAL A 89 2.41 1.52 2.73
C VAL A 89 2.74 2.11 4.10
N TYR A 90 2.04 1.71 5.15
CA TYR A 90 2.34 2.15 6.51
C TYR A 90 3.75 1.75 6.95
N THR A 91 4.15 0.49 6.72
CA THR A 91 5.50 0.03 7.07
C THR A 91 6.57 0.79 6.31
N ALA A 92 6.39 1.03 5.01
CA ALA A 92 7.34 1.75 4.16
C ALA A 92 7.56 3.19 4.63
N ASN A 93 6.51 3.83 5.16
CA ASN A 93 6.53 5.22 5.63
C ASN A 93 6.83 5.38 7.13
N GLY A 94 7.17 4.30 7.83
CA GLY A 94 7.51 4.35 9.25
C GLY A 94 6.31 4.48 10.20
N LEU A 95 5.08 4.36 9.69
CA LEU A 95 3.85 4.36 10.48
C LEU A 95 3.63 2.97 11.09
N LEU A 96 4.57 2.57 11.96
CA LEU A 96 4.69 1.19 12.43
C LEU A 96 3.54 0.74 13.33
N SER A 97 2.95 1.67 14.10
CA SER A 97 1.77 1.38 14.93
C SER A 97 0.56 1.02 14.06
N GLN A 98 0.26 1.84 13.07
CA GLN A 98 -0.83 1.61 12.11
C GLN A 98 -0.58 0.34 11.28
N ALA A 99 0.66 0.13 10.85
CA ALA A 99 1.04 -1.10 10.17
C ALA A 99 0.79 -2.33 11.05
N SER A 100 1.14 -2.26 12.33
CA SER A 100 0.93 -3.33 13.30
C SER A 100 -0.55 -3.65 13.48
N GLU A 101 -1.39 -2.63 13.65
CA GLU A 101 -2.85 -2.82 13.78
C GLU A 101 -3.44 -3.54 12.57
N VAL A 102 -3.11 -3.08 11.36
CA VAL A 102 -3.60 -3.70 10.12
C VAL A 102 -3.10 -5.14 9.99
N MET A 103 -1.81 -5.38 10.21
CA MET A 103 -1.24 -6.72 10.06
C MET A 103 -1.75 -7.71 11.11
N HIS A 104 -1.99 -7.28 12.35
CA HIS A 104 -2.57 -8.13 13.38
C HIS A 104 -4.08 -8.39 13.20
N SER A 105 -4.79 -7.51 12.49
CA SER A 105 -6.20 -7.76 12.14
C SER A 105 -6.38 -8.93 11.14
N LEU A 106 -5.31 -9.30 10.43
CA LEU A 106 -5.31 -10.37 9.44
C LEU A 106 -5.06 -11.73 10.10
N CYS A 107 -6.02 -12.65 9.94
CA CYS A 107 -5.86 -14.03 10.41
C CYS A 107 -5.17 -14.88 9.33
N SER A 108 -3.96 -15.34 9.60
CA SER A 108 -3.18 -16.15 8.66
C SER A 108 -3.80 -17.53 8.36
N SER A 109 -4.59 -18.08 9.29
CA SER A 109 -5.22 -19.40 9.12
C SER A 109 -6.31 -19.43 8.05
N SER A 110 -7.05 -18.33 7.87
CA SER A 110 -8.11 -18.19 6.85
C SER A 110 -7.59 -17.64 5.51
N MET A 111 -6.30 -17.34 5.43
CA MET A 111 -5.70 -16.68 4.28
C MET A 111 -5.32 -17.70 3.20
N PRO A 112 -5.59 -17.42 1.91
CA PRO A 112 -5.13 -18.23 0.80
C PRO A 112 -3.60 -18.38 0.79
N ARG A 113 -3.12 -19.55 0.32
CA ARG A 113 -1.69 -19.86 0.34
C ARG A 113 -0.80 -18.81 -0.33
N TYR A 114 -1.25 -18.23 -1.45
CA TYR A 114 -0.49 -17.23 -2.19
C TYR A 114 -0.34 -15.89 -1.44
N LEU A 115 -1.30 -15.55 -0.57
CA LEU A 115 -1.23 -14.35 0.28
C LEU A 115 -0.42 -14.59 1.56
N ARG A 116 -0.34 -15.83 2.06
CA ARG A 116 0.43 -16.14 3.29
C ARG A 116 1.90 -15.78 3.17
N SER A 117 2.52 -16.09 2.04
CA SER A 117 3.94 -15.77 1.81
C SER A 117 4.18 -14.26 1.89
N ARG A 118 3.30 -13.48 1.27
CA ARG A 118 3.34 -12.02 1.30
C ARG A 118 3.10 -11.48 2.71
N TYR A 119 2.13 -12.04 3.44
CA TYR A 119 1.84 -11.69 4.83
C TYR A 119 3.06 -11.90 5.74
N TYR A 120 3.65 -13.09 5.73
CA TYR A 120 4.81 -13.38 6.57
C TYR A 120 6.05 -12.57 6.18
N GLY A 121 6.24 -12.29 4.90
CA GLY A 121 7.30 -11.40 4.43
C GLY A 121 7.15 -9.99 4.98
N GLN A 122 5.94 -9.43 4.97
CA GLN A 122 5.66 -8.12 5.52
C GLN A 122 5.74 -8.09 7.05
N MET A 123 5.21 -9.11 7.74
CA MET A 123 5.34 -9.23 9.21
C MET A 123 6.81 -9.26 9.64
N ARG A 124 7.66 -10.00 8.95
CA ARG A 124 9.09 -10.01 9.23
C ARG A 124 9.72 -8.64 9.07
N THR A 125 9.39 -7.91 8.00
CA THR A 125 9.89 -6.54 7.77
C THR A 125 9.40 -5.59 8.86
N LEU A 126 8.13 -5.66 9.23
CA LEU A 126 7.55 -4.84 10.29
C LEU A 126 8.23 -5.12 11.65
N CYS A 127 8.38 -6.38 12.03
CA CYS A 127 9.06 -6.75 13.28
C CYS A 127 10.51 -6.26 13.31
N SER A 128 11.25 -6.38 12.20
CA SER A 128 12.62 -5.87 12.13
C SER A 128 12.69 -4.35 12.31
N ARG A 129 11.74 -3.61 11.73
CA ARG A 129 11.68 -2.15 11.90
C ARG A 129 11.29 -1.75 13.33
N LEU A 130 10.33 -2.43 13.94
CA LEU A 130 9.94 -2.20 15.34
C LEU A 130 11.13 -2.46 16.29
N GLN A 131 11.90 -3.52 16.05
CA GLN A 131 13.10 -3.82 16.85
C GLN A 131 14.17 -2.73 16.71
N LEU A 132 14.40 -2.20 15.51
CA LEU A 132 15.34 -1.09 15.32
C LEU A 132 14.89 0.18 16.04
N TYR A 133 13.58 0.44 16.11
CA TYR A 133 13.04 1.57 16.87
C TYR A 133 13.30 1.43 18.37
N SER A 134 13.03 0.25 18.95
CA SER A 134 13.26 0.01 20.39
C SER A 134 14.74 0.12 20.76
N LEU A 135 15.66 -0.34 19.91
CA LEU A 135 17.10 -0.20 20.13
C LEU A 135 17.60 1.26 20.00
N GLY A 136 16.91 2.08 19.20
CA GLY A 136 17.21 3.51 19.05
C GLY A 136 16.87 4.33 20.30
N ASP A 137 15.78 3.99 20.96
CA ASP A 137 15.37 4.65 22.23
C ASP A 137 16.30 4.30 23.39
N ASP A 138 16.84 3.09 23.42
CA ASP A 138 17.83 2.66 24.43
C ASP A 138 19.24 3.24 24.18
N ALA A 139 19.50 3.77 22.99
CA ALA A 139 20.81 4.30 22.58
C ALA A 139 21.00 5.79 22.85
N LEU A 140 20.05 6.49 23.47
CA LEU A 140 20.26 7.86 23.96
C LEU A 140 21.15 7.80 25.23
N PRO A 141 22.42 8.24 25.15
CA PRO A 141 23.25 8.31 26.35
C PRO A 141 22.64 9.34 27.29
N LEU A 142 22.38 8.91 28.51
CA LEU A 142 22.16 9.81 29.65
C LEU A 142 23.34 10.78 29.69
N VAL A 143 23.15 11.97 29.12
CA VAL A 143 24.05 13.09 29.36
C VAL A 143 23.87 13.47 30.82
N SER A 144 24.65 12.82 31.67
CA SER A 144 24.81 13.21 33.05
C SER A 144 25.46 14.59 33.08
N THR A 145 24.68 15.62 33.25
CA THR A 145 25.17 16.93 33.65
C THR A 145 25.75 16.83 35.05
N LYS A 146 27.01 16.48 35.14
CA LYS A 146 27.82 16.75 36.33
C LYS A 146 28.04 18.26 36.39
N LYS A 147 27.27 18.97 37.21
CA LYS A 147 27.59 20.28 37.70
C LYS A 147 28.71 20.12 38.74
N SER A 148 29.84 20.68 38.41
CA SER A 148 30.87 21.07 39.41
C SER A 148 30.55 22.47 39.88
#